data_2269bc0e10bc41ecd320cca52069f772
#
_entry.id   2269bc0e10bc41ecd320cca52069f772
#
_cell.length_a   1.000
_cell.length_b   1.000
_cell.length_c   1.000
_cell.angle_alpha   90.00
_cell.angle_beta   90.00
_cell.angle_gamma   90.00
#
_symmetry.space_group_name_H-M   'P 1'
#
loop_
_entity.id
_entity.type
_entity.pdbx_description
1 polymer ?
#
loop_
_entity_poly.entity_id
_entity_poly.type
_entity_poly.pdbx_seq_one_letter_code
_entity_poly.pdbx_strand_id
1 'polypeptide(L)'
;MVIHLGDHWDMPSLSSYDKGKKSYEGRRYKADVDAGNEGMEMLLSRVKRMKNRPRMVFLKGNHEDRITRLIESDPYLEGAVGFQDLNLDAWEVHDFLEPVEIDGVHYAHYWINPLTGRPISGSIDNMLRTIGFSFTQGHRQGLWAGRRELNNGKAQRGLVAGSYYQHHEKYLGPQGNFHWRGLLVCHEVHDGDYNLMEVDMPFLRRRFGPQS
;
A
#
# COMPACT_ATOMS: atom_id res chain seq x y z
N MET A 1 -4.11 -9.95 -12.29
CA MET A 1 -4.36 -8.61 -11.72
C MET A 1 -3.22 -8.22 -10.81
N VAL A 2 -2.88 -6.94 -10.68
CA VAL A 2 -1.94 -6.39 -9.69
C VAL A 2 -2.66 -5.32 -8.91
N ILE A 3 -2.61 -5.38 -7.58
CA ILE A 3 -3.22 -4.37 -6.70
C ILE A 3 -2.12 -3.77 -5.84
N HIS A 4 -1.94 -2.46 -5.94
CA HIS A 4 -1.01 -1.68 -5.13
C HIS A 4 -1.80 -0.97 -4.02
N LEU A 5 -1.41 -1.18 -2.77
CA LEU A 5 -2.17 -0.73 -1.59
C LEU A 5 -1.75 0.66 -1.08
N GLY A 6 -1.07 1.45 -1.89
CA GLY A 6 -0.63 2.81 -1.55
C GLY A 6 0.74 2.89 -0.88
N ASP A 7 1.12 4.11 -0.50
CA ASP A 7 2.41 4.46 0.10
C ASP A 7 3.62 4.05 -0.77
N HIS A 8 3.48 4.20 -2.09
CA HIS A 8 4.57 3.98 -3.03
C HIS A 8 5.53 5.18 -3.06
N TRP A 9 4.98 6.38 -3.08
CA TRP A 9 5.73 7.62 -2.91
C TRP A 9 5.73 8.01 -1.44
N ASP A 10 6.87 7.83 -0.75
CA ASP A 10 6.97 8.14 0.69
C ASP A 10 6.73 9.62 1.02
N MET A 11 7.01 10.54 0.08
CA MET A 11 6.78 11.98 0.22
C MET A 11 7.30 12.57 1.55
N PRO A 12 8.54 12.30 1.96
CA PRO A 12 9.07 12.80 3.22
C PRO A 12 9.18 14.33 3.25
N SER A 13 9.33 14.99 2.09
CA SER A 13 9.34 16.45 2.00
C SER A 13 8.01 17.11 2.37
N LEU A 14 6.91 16.36 2.30
CA LEU A 14 5.57 16.81 2.64
C LEU A 14 5.13 16.37 4.05
N SER A 15 6.00 15.67 4.80
CA SER A 15 5.70 15.19 6.15
C SER A 15 5.55 16.34 7.15
N SER A 16 4.36 16.51 7.70
CA SER A 16 4.11 17.46 8.79
C SER A 16 4.78 17.06 10.11
N TYR A 17 5.02 15.76 10.31
CA TYR A 17 5.63 15.23 11.54
C TYR A 17 7.11 15.59 11.71
N ASP A 18 7.82 15.82 10.61
CA ASP A 18 9.25 16.12 10.62
C ASP A 18 9.54 17.60 10.46
N LYS A 19 8.55 18.43 10.22
CA LYS A 19 8.67 19.87 10.04
C LYS A 19 9.36 20.51 11.24
N GLY A 20 10.46 21.23 10.99
CA GLY A 20 11.29 21.83 12.05
C GLY A 20 12.32 20.89 12.71
N LYS A 21 12.42 19.62 12.30
CA LYS A 21 13.46 18.71 12.76
C LYS A 21 14.67 18.72 11.83
N LYS A 22 15.85 18.39 12.37
CA LYS A 22 17.09 18.25 11.58
C LYS A 22 16.95 17.24 10.44
N SER A 23 16.17 16.18 10.63
CA SER A 23 15.87 15.16 9.61
C SER A 23 15.08 15.69 8.40
N TYR A 24 14.51 16.89 8.51
CA TYR A 24 13.75 17.52 7.42
C TYR A 24 14.66 18.31 6.45
N GLU A 25 15.88 18.62 6.86
CA GLU A 25 16.80 19.41 6.03
C GLU A 25 17.10 18.71 4.70
N GLY A 26 17.10 19.48 3.61
CA GLY A 26 17.46 18.99 2.28
C GLY A 26 16.39 18.18 1.57
N ARG A 27 15.24 17.89 2.19
CA ARG A 27 14.13 17.20 1.51
C ARG A 27 13.54 18.09 0.42
N ARG A 28 13.19 17.49 -0.72
CA ARG A 28 12.65 18.19 -1.89
C ARG A 28 11.55 17.34 -2.53
N TYR A 29 10.40 17.98 -2.82
CA TYR A 29 9.26 17.33 -3.49
C TYR A 29 9.67 16.63 -4.78
N LYS A 30 10.44 17.31 -5.64
CA LYS A 30 10.90 16.70 -6.89
C LYS A 30 11.73 15.43 -6.67
N ALA A 31 12.56 15.38 -5.65
CA ALA A 31 13.36 14.19 -5.35
C ALA A 31 12.49 13.01 -4.88
N ASP A 32 11.43 13.30 -4.12
CA ASP A 32 10.47 12.29 -3.67
C ASP A 32 9.68 11.72 -4.86
N VAL A 33 9.22 12.60 -5.76
CA VAL A 33 8.53 12.23 -7.00
C VAL A 33 9.44 11.39 -7.91
N ASP A 34 10.65 11.86 -8.16
CA ASP A 34 11.61 11.17 -9.05
C ASP A 34 11.92 9.76 -8.53
N ALA A 35 12.16 9.61 -7.23
CA ALA A 35 12.45 8.30 -6.63
C ALA A 35 11.27 7.31 -6.73
N GLY A 36 10.06 7.79 -6.45
CA GLY A 36 8.86 6.95 -6.60
C GLY A 36 8.56 6.60 -8.06
N ASN A 37 8.73 7.56 -8.97
CA ASN A 37 8.53 7.33 -10.40
C ASN A 37 9.56 6.33 -10.97
N GLU A 38 10.81 6.37 -10.52
CA GLU A 38 11.81 5.36 -10.88
C GLU A 38 11.37 3.96 -10.44
N GLY A 39 10.94 3.79 -9.20
CA GLY A 39 10.40 2.52 -8.69
C GLY A 39 9.18 2.04 -9.48
N MET A 40 8.27 2.94 -9.80
CA MET A 40 7.08 2.62 -10.60
C MET A 40 7.45 2.20 -12.03
N GLU A 41 8.40 2.87 -12.69
CA GLU A 41 8.84 2.50 -14.04
C GLU A 41 9.54 1.13 -14.05
N MET A 42 10.28 0.77 -13.00
CA MET A 42 10.86 -0.57 -12.88
C MET A 42 9.79 -1.67 -12.96
N LEU A 43 8.64 -1.48 -12.32
CA LEU A 43 7.49 -2.38 -12.38
C LEU A 43 6.83 -2.32 -13.77
N LEU A 44 6.47 -1.14 -14.23
CA LEU A 44 5.73 -0.93 -15.48
C LEU A 44 6.52 -1.40 -16.70
N SER A 45 7.84 -1.23 -16.71
CA SER A 45 8.70 -1.73 -17.81
C SER A 45 8.61 -3.25 -18.00
N ARG A 46 8.33 -3.99 -16.92
CA ARG A 46 8.11 -5.44 -16.98
C ARG A 46 6.70 -5.77 -17.47
N VAL A 47 5.70 -5.09 -16.95
CA VAL A 47 4.29 -5.26 -17.36
C VAL A 47 4.09 -4.92 -18.83
N LYS A 48 4.70 -3.83 -19.33
CA LYS A 48 4.65 -3.43 -20.73
C LYS A 48 5.12 -4.51 -21.72
N ARG A 49 6.04 -5.41 -21.28
CA ARG A 49 6.57 -6.51 -22.09
C ARG A 49 5.70 -7.77 -22.05
N MET A 50 4.71 -7.85 -21.18
CA MET A 50 3.84 -9.02 -21.06
C MET A 50 2.86 -9.07 -22.26
N LYS A 51 2.68 -10.26 -22.84
CA LYS A 51 1.69 -10.50 -23.90
C LYS A 51 0.28 -10.22 -23.40
N ASN A 52 -0.04 -10.69 -22.21
CA ASN A 52 -1.31 -10.45 -21.52
C ASN A 52 -1.03 -9.56 -20.32
N ARG A 53 -1.33 -8.28 -20.44
CA ARG A 53 -1.12 -7.32 -19.35
C ARG A 53 -2.19 -7.52 -18.28
N PRO A 54 -1.80 -7.58 -17.00
CA PRO A 54 -2.77 -7.65 -15.91
C PRO A 54 -3.54 -6.33 -15.79
N ARG A 55 -4.76 -6.38 -15.26
CA ARG A 55 -5.43 -5.20 -14.72
C ARG A 55 -4.56 -4.66 -13.57
N MET A 56 -4.34 -3.35 -13.55
CA MET A 56 -3.47 -2.67 -12.59
C MET A 56 -4.34 -1.74 -11.75
N VAL A 57 -4.46 -1.98 -10.45
CA VAL A 57 -5.27 -1.17 -9.52
C VAL A 57 -4.34 -0.54 -8.48
N PHE A 58 -4.44 0.77 -8.32
CA PHE A 58 -3.65 1.55 -7.36
C PHE A 58 -4.57 2.27 -6.38
N LEU A 59 -4.40 2.00 -5.09
CA LEU A 59 -5.09 2.69 -4.02
C LEU A 59 -4.15 3.72 -3.43
N LYS A 60 -4.51 5.00 -3.46
CA LYS A 60 -3.68 6.04 -2.84
C LYS A 60 -3.54 5.79 -1.34
N GLY A 61 -2.33 5.87 -0.84
CA GLY A 61 -2.02 5.80 0.57
C GLY A 61 -2.01 7.17 1.25
N ASN A 62 -1.78 7.17 2.54
CA ASN A 62 -1.71 8.42 3.30
C ASN A 62 -0.42 9.24 2.99
N HIS A 63 0.57 8.63 2.35
CA HIS A 63 1.76 9.34 1.89
C HIS A 63 1.49 10.08 0.58
N GLU A 64 0.83 9.48 -0.39
CA GLU A 64 0.35 10.19 -1.59
C GLU A 64 -0.65 11.29 -1.23
N ASP A 65 -1.53 11.06 -0.25
CA ASP A 65 -2.49 12.05 0.24
C ASP A 65 -1.85 13.29 0.88
N ARG A 66 -0.56 13.25 1.19
CA ARG A 66 0.20 14.46 1.60
C ARG A 66 0.17 15.55 0.54
N ILE A 67 0.05 15.19 -0.75
CA ILE A 67 -0.12 16.14 -1.86
C ILE A 67 -1.45 16.88 -1.70
N THR A 68 -2.56 16.16 -1.50
CA THR A 68 -3.89 16.76 -1.29
C THR A 68 -3.86 17.72 -0.10
N ARG A 69 -3.29 17.29 1.02
CA ARG A 69 -3.19 18.09 2.23
C ARG A 69 -2.30 19.33 2.08
N LEU A 70 -1.25 19.23 1.26
CA LEU A 70 -0.40 20.37 0.94
C LEU A 70 -1.18 21.42 0.16
N ILE A 71 -1.89 21.02 -0.90
CA ILE A 71 -2.70 21.92 -1.73
C ILE A 71 -3.82 22.55 -0.90
N GLU A 72 -4.49 21.79 -0.03
CA GLU A 72 -5.52 22.30 0.87
C GLU A 72 -4.97 23.37 1.84
N SER A 73 -3.73 23.18 2.32
CA SER A 73 -3.08 24.15 3.22
C SER A 73 -2.48 25.35 2.49
N ASP A 74 -2.15 25.21 1.22
CA ASP A 74 -1.58 26.26 0.38
C ASP A 74 -2.13 26.14 -1.06
N PRO A 75 -3.32 26.71 -1.34
CA PRO A 75 -3.98 26.61 -2.63
C PRO A 75 -3.19 27.20 -3.82
N TYR A 76 -2.21 28.06 -3.58
CA TYR A 76 -1.33 28.60 -4.65
C TYR A 76 -0.47 27.52 -5.31
N LEU A 77 -0.32 26.37 -4.68
CA LEU A 77 0.43 25.24 -5.21
C LEU A 77 -0.39 24.36 -6.16
N GLU A 78 -1.71 24.61 -6.27
CA GLU A 78 -2.57 23.87 -7.21
C GLU A 78 -2.06 24.05 -8.64
N GLY A 79 -1.86 22.92 -9.34
CA GLY A 79 -1.29 22.91 -10.70
C GLY A 79 0.25 23.00 -10.76
N ALA A 80 0.92 23.45 -9.69
CA ALA A 80 2.38 23.44 -9.60
C ALA A 80 2.91 22.14 -9.01
N VAL A 81 2.15 21.50 -8.13
CA VAL A 81 2.37 20.15 -7.59
C VAL A 81 1.06 19.38 -7.67
N GLY A 82 1.13 18.06 -7.82
CA GLY A 82 -0.11 17.27 -7.88
C GLY A 82 0.12 15.81 -8.26
N PHE A 83 -0.98 15.06 -8.35
CA PHE A 83 -0.95 13.67 -8.77
C PHE A 83 -0.51 13.47 -10.22
N GLN A 84 -0.59 14.50 -11.06
CA GLN A 84 -0.05 14.50 -12.42
C GLN A 84 1.47 14.32 -12.47
N ASP A 85 2.18 14.55 -11.36
CA ASP A 85 3.62 14.36 -11.25
C ASP A 85 3.99 12.88 -11.04
N LEU A 86 3.01 12.03 -10.67
CA LEU A 86 3.18 10.63 -10.35
C LEU A 86 2.94 9.75 -11.57
N ASN A 87 3.77 8.75 -11.81
CA ASN A 87 3.63 7.81 -12.94
C ASN A 87 2.50 6.80 -12.69
N LEU A 88 1.25 7.28 -12.78
CA LEU A 88 0.03 6.52 -12.52
C LEU A 88 -0.81 6.22 -13.77
N ASP A 89 -0.41 6.65 -14.97
CA ASP A 89 -1.21 6.54 -16.21
C ASP A 89 -1.63 5.11 -16.57
N ALA A 90 -0.86 4.11 -16.16
CA ALA A 90 -1.16 2.71 -16.43
C ALA A 90 -2.09 2.04 -15.39
N TRP A 91 -2.52 2.79 -14.38
CA TRP A 91 -3.27 2.29 -13.25
C TRP A 91 -4.72 2.79 -13.25
N GLU A 92 -5.62 1.93 -12.82
CA GLU A 92 -6.93 2.32 -12.30
C GLU A 92 -6.72 2.85 -10.90
N VAL A 93 -6.83 4.17 -10.71
CA VAL A 93 -6.47 4.85 -9.46
C VAL A 93 -7.72 5.12 -8.64
N HIS A 94 -7.69 4.71 -7.37
CA HIS A 94 -8.70 5.02 -6.38
C HIS A 94 -8.16 6.02 -5.35
N ASP A 95 -9.02 6.92 -4.92
CA ASP A 95 -8.67 7.95 -3.96
C ASP A 95 -8.34 7.39 -2.57
N PHE A 96 -7.63 8.17 -1.79
CA PHE A 96 -7.29 7.79 -0.43
C PHE A 96 -8.56 7.53 0.40
N LEU A 97 -8.61 6.37 1.07
CA LEU A 97 -9.76 5.83 1.80
C LEU A 97 -10.97 5.43 0.94
N GLU A 98 -10.90 5.54 -0.36
CA GLU A 98 -11.90 4.95 -1.25
C GLU A 98 -11.65 3.45 -1.40
N PRO A 99 -12.59 2.59 -0.96
CA PRO A 99 -12.42 1.15 -1.10
C PRO A 99 -12.83 0.68 -2.49
N VAL A 100 -12.17 -0.36 -2.99
CA VAL A 100 -12.59 -1.07 -4.19
C VAL A 100 -12.90 -2.53 -3.86
N GLU A 101 -14.01 -3.05 -4.37
CA GLU A 101 -14.38 -4.46 -4.23
C GLU A 101 -14.05 -5.19 -5.53
N ILE A 102 -13.37 -6.33 -5.40
CA ILE A 102 -13.01 -7.20 -6.52
C ILE A 102 -13.19 -8.65 -6.06
N ASP A 103 -14.07 -9.37 -6.74
CA ASP A 103 -14.38 -10.78 -6.50
C ASP A 103 -14.73 -11.08 -5.02
N GLY A 104 -15.43 -10.15 -4.36
CA GLY A 104 -15.88 -10.25 -2.98
C GLY A 104 -14.83 -9.90 -1.92
N VAL A 105 -13.62 -9.51 -2.34
CA VAL A 105 -12.59 -8.96 -1.45
C VAL A 105 -12.56 -7.45 -1.60
N HIS A 106 -12.60 -6.73 -0.49
CA HIS A 106 -12.53 -5.29 -0.45
C HIS A 106 -11.10 -4.83 -0.16
N TYR A 107 -10.61 -3.89 -0.94
CA TYR A 107 -9.25 -3.35 -0.86
C TYR A 107 -9.31 -1.88 -0.48
N ALA A 108 -8.51 -1.45 0.48
CA ALA A 108 -8.31 -0.07 0.86
C ALA A 108 -6.90 0.12 1.42
N HIS A 109 -6.40 1.35 1.44
CA HIS A 109 -5.11 1.60 2.11
C HIS A 109 -5.18 1.24 3.59
N TYR A 110 -6.24 1.67 4.29
CA TYR A 110 -6.68 1.15 5.59
C TYR A 110 -8.18 1.44 5.81
N TRP A 111 -8.76 0.86 6.85
CA TRP A 111 -10.18 0.94 7.15
C TRP A 111 -10.46 1.90 8.30
N ILE A 112 -11.50 2.71 8.14
CA ILE A 112 -11.98 3.64 9.17
C ILE A 112 -13.19 3.03 9.90
N ASN A 113 -13.19 3.15 11.21
CA ASN A 113 -14.37 2.82 12.01
C ASN A 113 -15.40 3.94 11.84
N PRO A 114 -16.60 3.65 11.30
CA PRO A 114 -17.60 4.69 10.99
C PRO A 114 -18.15 5.39 12.24
N LEU A 115 -18.04 4.76 13.42
CA LEU A 115 -18.52 5.35 14.66
C LEU A 115 -17.53 6.33 15.29
N THR A 116 -16.23 6.11 15.07
CA THR A 116 -15.18 6.89 15.75
C THR A 116 -14.36 7.76 14.81
N GLY A 117 -14.47 7.54 13.49
CA GLY A 117 -13.62 8.19 12.48
C GLY A 117 -12.14 7.80 12.56
N ARG A 118 -11.78 6.78 13.34
CA ARG A 118 -10.38 6.35 13.54
C ARG A 118 -10.05 5.09 12.74
N PRO A 119 -8.78 4.89 12.36
CA PRO A 119 -8.35 3.65 11.72
C PRO A 119 -8.67 2.42 12.59
N ILE A 120 -9.23 1.39 11.94
CA ILE A 120 -9.48 0.10 12.58
C ILE A 120 -8.13 -0.59 12.79
N SER A 121 -7.90 -1.06 14.01
CA SER A 121 -6.64 -1.68 14.43
C SER A 121 -6.87 -2.86 15.37
N GLY A 122 -5.79 -3.44 15.89
CA GLY A 122 -5.83 -4.60 16.76
C GLY A 122 -5.44 -5.88 16.03
N SER A 123 -5.88 -7.03 16.55
CA SER A 123 -5.66 -8.33 15.93
C SER A 123 -6.47 -8.50 14.65
N ILE A 124 -6.04 -9.40 13.78
CA ILE A 124 -6.77 -9.68 12.53
C ILE A 124 -8.21 -10.17 12.79
N ASP A 125 -8.42 -10.91 13.87
CA ASP A 125 -9.75 -11.37 14.27
C ASP A 125 -10.67 -10.21 14.68
N ASN A 126 -10.12 -9.22 15.41
CA ASN A 126 -10.86 -8.02 15.75
C ASN A 126 -11.22 -7.21 14.50
N MET A 127 -10.26 -7.08 13.58
CA MET A 127 -10.48 -6.38 12.31
C MET A 127 -11.56 -7.08 11.47
N LEU A 128 -11.51 -8.42 11.32
CA LEU A 128 -12.54 -9.20 10.61
C LEU A 128 -13.94 -9.00 11.19
N ARG A 129 -14.06 -8.96 12.50
CA ARG A 129 -15.36 -8.73 13.17
C ARG A 129 -15.88 -7.30 12.99
N THR A 130 -14.96 -6.32 13.03
CA THR A 130 -15.32 -4.91 12.97
C THR A 130 -15.64 -4.47 11.54
N ILE A 131 -14.86 -4.94 10.56
CA ILE A 131 -15.02 -4.61 9.13
C ILE A 131 -16.22 -5.37 8.54
N GLY A 132 -16.40 -6.65 8.89
CA GLY A 132 -17.61 -7.42 8.58
C GLY A 132 -17.62 -8.09 7.19
N PHE A 133 -16.59 -7.91 6.37
CA PHE A 133 -16.40 -8.55 5.05
C PHE A 133 -14.94 -8.94 4.83
N SER A 134 -14.67 -9.66 3.73
CA SER A 134 -13.30 -9.99 3.35
C SER A 134 -12.56 -8.74 2.89
N PHE A 135 -11.37 -8.50 3.46
CA PHE A 135 -10.61 -7.28 3.20
C PHE A 135 -9.11 -7.52 3.04
N THR A 136 -8.48 -6.64 2.29
CA THR A 136 -7.03 -6.49 2.22
C THR A 136 -6.65 -5.04 2.42
N GLN A 137 -5.65 -4.77 3.24
CA GLN A 137 -5.12 -3.42 3.45
C GLN A 137 -3.59 -3.38 3.49
N GLY A 138 -3.02 -2.20 3.22
CA GLY A 138 -1.62 -1.83 3.43
C GLY A 138 -1.39 -1.12 4.77
N HIS A 139 -0.69 0.03 4.72
CA HIS A 139 -0.43 0.98 5.80
C HIS A 139 0.38 0.43 6.98
N ARG A 140 0.02 -0.73 7.51
CA ARG A 140 0.72 -1.35 8.63
C ARG A 140 1.89 -2.19 8.13
N GLN A 141 3.05 -1.95 8.71
CA GLN A 141 4.22 -2.78 8.46
C GLN A 141 4.05 -4.13 9.16
N GLY A 142 4.38 -5.19 8.49
CA GLY A 142 4.17 -6.55 8.98
C GLY A 142 2.95 -7.22 8.39
N LEU A 143 3.06 -8.51 8.20
CA LEU A 143 2.03 -9.36 7.62
C LEU A 143 1.09 -9.89 8.71
N TRP A 144 -0.21 -9.70 8.52
CA TRP A 144 -1.23 -10.41 9.29
C TRP A 144 -2.27 -10.99 8.34
N ALA A 145 -2.50 -12.27 8.42
CA ALA A 145 -3.52 -12.98 7.67
C ALA A 145 -4.45 -13.73 8.63
N GLY A 146 -5.72 -13.72 8.33
CA GLY A 146 -6.72 -14.42 9.10
C GLY A 146 -7.86 -14.92 8.25
N ARG A 147 -8.54 -15.96 8.75
CA ARG A 147 -9.75 -16.53 8.15
C ARG A 147 -10.79 -16.74 9.25
N ARG A 148 -12.02 -16.40 8.95
CA ARG A 148 -13.16 -16.59 9.84
C ARG A 148 -14.25 -17.33 9.10
N GLU A 149 -14.66 -18.47 9.64
CA GLU A 149 -15.80 -19.24 9.13
C GLU A 149 -17.12 -18.58 9.59
N LEU A 150 -18.08 -18.52 8.69
CA LEU A 150 -19.41 -17.97 8.94
C LEU A 150 -20.45 -19.11 8.99
N ASN A 151 -21.51 -18.92 9.77
CA ASN A 151 -22.58 -19.92 9.94
C ASN A 151 -23.36 -20.21 8.64
N ASN A 152 -23.19 -19.40 7.60
CA ASN A 152 -23.80 -19.60 6.28
C ASN A 152 -22.92 -20.42 5.32
N GLY A 153 -21.81 -21.01 5.80
CA GLY A 153 -20.88 -21.80 5.01
C GLY A 153 -19.86 -20.99 4.21
N LYS A 154 -19.91 -19.64 4.29
CA LYS A 154 -18.90 -18.76 3.68
C LYS A 154 -17.74 -18.51 4.64
N ALA A 155 -16.61 -18.06 4.09
CA ALA A 155 -15.48 -17.57 4.88
C ALA A 155 -15.29 -16.07 4.68
N GLN A 156 -14.69 -15.42 5.67
CA GLN A 156 -14.13 -14.08 5.54
C GLN A 156 -12.60 -14.17 5.60
N ARG A 157 -11.92 -13.43 4.73
CA ARG A 157 -10.46 -13.27 4.73
C ARG A 157 -10.08 -11.88 5.20
N GLY A 158 -9.16 -11.80 6.15
CA GLY A 158 -8.54 -10.53 6.54
C GLY A 158 -7.05 -10.58 6.23
N LEU A 159 -6.55 -9.55 5.56
CA LEU A 159 -5.17 -9.46 5.14
C LEU A 159 -4.62 -8.05 5.36
N VAL A 160 -3.56 -7.94 6.14
CA VAL A 160 -2.68 -6.78 6.20
C VAL A 160 -1.41 -7.18 5.46
N ALA A 161 -1.14 -6.54 4.32
CA ALA A 161 -0.22 -7.07 3.32
C ALA A 161 1.27 -6.87 3.63
N GLY A 162 1.60 -6.23 4.76
CA GLY A 162 2.99 -5.93 5.09
C GLY A 162 3.60 -4.85 4.20
N SER A 163 4.91 -4.90 4.05
CA SER A 163 5.69 -3.88 3.33
C SER A 163 6.48 -4.48 2.18
N TYR A 164 6.75 -3.67 1.15
CA TYR A 164 7.57 -4.04 0.01
C TYR A 164 8.70 -3.02 -0.21
N TYR A 165 9.71 -3.04 0.64
CA TYR A 165 10.92 -2.22 0.53
C TYR A 165 12.14 -2.92 1.15
N GLN A 166 13.35 -2.46 0.84
CA GLN A 166 14.60 -3.12 1.27
C GLN A 166 15.40 -2.31 2.30
N HIS A 167 15.18 -1.00 2.42
CA HIS A 167 15.89 -0.16 3.36
C HIS A 167 15.44 -0.37 4.80
N HIS A 168 16.20 0.18 5.75
CA HIS A 168 15.84 0.20 7.17
C HIS A 168 15.29 1.58 7.54
N GLU A 169 14.13 1.59 8.17
CA GLU A 169 13.53 2.80 8.72
C GLU A 169 14.24 3.19 10.02
N LYS A 170 14.88 4.35 10.01
CA LYS A 170 15.65 4.83 11.16
C LYS A 170 14.79 5.05 12.41
N TYR A 171 13.56 5.51 12.22
CA TYR A 171 12.64 5.81 13.32
C TYR A 171 12.11 4.56 14.05
N LEU A 172 12.15 3.40 13.40
CA LEU A 172 11.72 2.13 14.00
C LEU A 172 12.78 1.49 14.90
N GLY A 173 14.03 1.94 14.79
CA GLY A 173 15.15 1.27 15.44
C GLY A 173 15.40 -0.14 14.89
N PRO A 174 16.41 -0.88 15.43
CA PRO A 174 16.76 -2.19 14.88
C PRO A 174 15.63 -3.21 14.91
N GLN A 175 14.94 -3.33 16.06
CA GLN A 175 13.90 -4.35 16.26
C GLN A 175 12.66 -4.10 15.40
N GLY A 176 12.24 -2.84 15.25
CA GLY A 176 11.09 -2.49 14.42
C GLY A 176 11.28 -2.78 12.94
N ASN A 177 12.54 -2.94 12.50
CA ASN A 177 12.87 -3.30 11.12
C ASN A 177 12.84 -4.80 10.81
N PHE A 178 12.51 -5.66 11.78
CA PHE A 178 12.40 -7.12 11.59
C PHE A 178 11.02 -7.58 11.10
N HIS A 179 10.12 -6.66 10.78
CA HIS A 179 8.82 -7.02 10.23
C HIS A 179 8.95 -7.71 8.85
N TRP A 180 7.94 -8.52 8.52
CA TRP A 180 7.86 -9.22 7.24
C TRP A 180 7.78 -8.23 6.07
N ARG A 181 8.50 -8.55 4.99
CA ARG A 181 8.49 -7.80 3.72
C ARG A 181 8.38 -8.77 2.57
N GLY A 182 7.59 -8.44 1.57
CA GLY A 182 7.39 -9.29 0.42
C GLY A 182 6.17 -8.89 -0.39
N LEU A 183 5.73 -9.81 -1.21
CA LEU A 183 4.48 -9.70 -1.97
C LEU A 183 3.59 -10.90 -1.71
N LEU A 184 2.32 -10.76 -1.98
CA LEU A 184 1.32 -11.77 -1.74
C LEU A 184 0.64 -12.15 -3.06
N VAL A 185 0.39 -13.43 -3.24
CA VAL A 185 -0.39 -13.94 -4.37
C VAL A 185 -1.64 -14.60 -3.83
N CYS A 186 -2.80 -14.09 -4.23
CA CYS A 186 -4.08 -14.68 -3.92
C CYS A 186 -4.52 -15.51 -5.14
N HIS A 187 -4.63 -16.82 -4.97
CA HIS A 187 -5.05 -17.74 -6.01
C HIS A 187 -6.55 -18.02 -5.90
N GLU A 188 -7.19 -18.19 -7.05
CA GLU A 188 -8.60 -18.61 -7.14
C GLU A 188 -9.53 -17.72 -6.31
N VAL A 189 -9.36 -16.39 -6.44
CA VAL A 189 -10.19 -15.43 -5.71
C VAL A 189 -11.63 -15.51 -6.23
N HIS A 190 -12.57 -15.80 -5.33
CA HIS A 190 -14.01 -15.83 -5.62
C HIS A 190 -14.82 -15.63 -4.34
N ASP A 191 -15.91 -14.92 -4.41
CA ASP A 191 -16.83 -14.69 -3.28
C ASP A 191 -16.14 -14.27 -1.97
N GLY A 192 -15.03 -13.56 -2.07
CA GLY A 192 -14.28 -13.07 -0.91
C GLY A 192 -13.33 -14.08 -0.26
N ASP A 193 -13.19 -15.29 -0.82
CA ASP A 193 -12.22 -16.30 -0.38
C ASP A 193 -11.10 -16.50 -1.41
N TYR A 194 -9.95 -17.01 -0.98
CA TYR A 194 -8.77 -17.26 -1.82
C TYR A 194 -7.75 -18.16 -1.12
N ASN A 195 -6.82 -18.72 -1.90
CA ASN A 195 -5.64 -19.39 -1.38
C ASN A 195 -4.45 -18.41 -1.36
N LEU A 196 -3.94 -18.10 -0.15
CA LEU A 196 -2.85 -17.15 0.04
C LEU A 196 -1.49 -17.83 -0.16
N MET A 197 -0.63 -17.23 -0.98
CA MET A 197 0.79 -17.55 -1.06
C MET A 197 1.62 -16.32 -0.67
N GLU A 198 2.47 -16.49 0.32
CA GLU A 198 3.42 -15.48 0.79
C GLU A 198 4.75 -15.64 0.06
N VAL A 199 5.27 -14.55 -0.50
CA VAL A 199 6.55 -14.52 -1.21
C VAL A 199 7.44 -13.47 -0.55
N ASP A 200 8.32 -13.92 0.33
CA ASP A 200 9.15 -13.05 1.15
C ASP A 200 10.28 -12.35 0.37
N MET A 201 10.72 -11.21 0.85
CA MET A 201 11.80 -10.43 0.24
C MET A 201 13.14 -11.21 0.18
N PRO A 202 13.54 -12.00 1.19
CA PRO A 202 14.73 -12.85 1.09
C PRO A 202 14.67 -13.84 -0.07
N PHE A 203 13.52 -14.49 -0.31
CA PHE A 203 13.34 -15.38 -1.46
C PHE A 203 13.44 -14.59 -2.77
N LEU A 204 12.75 -13.44 -2.89
CA LEU A 204 12.78 -12.60 -4.08
C LEU A 204 14.21 -12.17 -4.42
N ARG A 205 15.00 -11.77 -3.43
CA ARG A 205 16.40 -11.39 -3.61
C ARG A 205 17.27 -12.54 -4.07
N ARG A 206 17.14 -13.73 -3.49
CA ARG A 206 17.89 -14.92 -3.93
C ARG A 206 17.54 -15.34 -5.35
N ARG A 207 16.27 -15.20 -5.73
CA ARG A 207 15.76 -15.72 -7.01
C ARG A 207 15.91 -14.75 -8.17
N PHE A 208 15.75 -13.46 -7.92
CA PHE A 208 15.62 -12.42 -8.94
C PHE A 208 16.57 -11.23 -8.74
N GLY A 209 17.26 -11.16 -7.62
CA GLY A 209 18.24 -10.11 -7.35
C GLY A 209 19.50 -10.27 -8.22
N PRO A 210 20.39 -9.25 -8.23
CA PRO A 210 21.67 -9.36 -8.87
C PRO A 210 22.44 -10.58 -8.34
N GLN A 211 22.93 -11.41 -9.23
CA GLN A 211 23.82 -12.50 -8.86
C GLN A 211 25.17 -11.87 -8.49
N SER A 212 25.61 -12.05 -7.24
CA SER A 212 26.93 -11.65 -6.76
C SER A 212 28.03 -12.50 -7.39
#